data_5c7f49b5d753893e49973ca82ebd8af0
#
_entry.id   5c7f49b5d753893e49973ca82ebd8af0
#
_cell.length_a   1.000
_cell.length_b   1.000
_cell.length_c   1.000
_cell.angle_alpha   90.00
_cell.angle_beta   90.00
_cell.angle_gamma   90.00
#
_symmetry.space_group_name_H-M   'P 1'
#
loop_
_entity.id
_entity.type
_entity.pdbx_description
1 polymer ?
#
loop_
_entity_poly.entity_id
_entity_poly.type
_entity_poly.pdbx_seq_one_letter_code
_entity_poly.pdbx_strand_id
1 'polypeptide(L)'
;MSGTTGIGPVEPGEGTHGRDLPEPEAAPPPHLGRRRAALALTLTAALLAAGGYLYATRPHDPPPPEVPYPAQTVAFVFLGDRVTPPGAPTRSFSFAVRMSVLEEPPVTVDRIGQPYAGLSLTETPPVPFRTKTGSPREITITMHVTDCATVPKDAGLPFLDVTLRNTRAIQVQSFILGSRYAQHLSHSLKVACGNGK
;
A
#
# COMPACT_ATOMS: atom_id res chain seq x y z
N MET A 1 -21.79 71.16 -35.68
CA MET A 1 -22.66 71.40 -36.83
C MET A 1 -23.91 70.60 -36.57
N SER A 2 -24.92 71.18 -35.97
CA SER A 2 -26.08 71.75 -36.67
C SER A 2 -26.93 70.59 -37.25
N GLY A 3 -28.19 70.44 -36.98
CA GLY A 3 -29.30 71.24 -36.49
C GLY A 3 -30.48 70.27 -36.21
N THR A 4 -31.24 70.50 -35.23
CA THR A 4 -32.44 71.30 -35.09
C THR A 4 -33.52 71.07 -36.13
N THR A 5 -34.69 70.76 -35.66
CA THR A 5 -36.03 71.29 -35.97
C THR A 5 -37.03 70.14 -35.76
N GLY A 6 -38.03 70.12 -34.93
CA GLY A 6 -38.88 71.17 -34.45
C GLY A 6 -40.30 70.95 -34.86
N ILE A 7 -41.24 71.27 -33.96
CA ILE A 7 -42.63 71.53 -34.19
C ILE A 7 -43.59 70.30 -34.19
N GLY A 8 -44.65 70.25 -33.46
CA GLY A 8 -45.45 71.17 -32.67
C GLY A 8 -46.81 70.47 -32.39
N PRO A 9 -47.59 70.90 -31.45
CA PRO A 9 -48.75 70.21 -30.95
C PRO A 9 -50.02 70.48 -31.80
N VAL A 10 -50.89 69.46 -31.81
CA VAL A 10 -52.28 69.69 -32.24
C VAL A 10 -53.21 69.20 -31.19
N GLU A 11 -53.98 70.08 -30.68
CA GLU A 11 -55.07 69.92 -29.75
C GLU A 11 -56.37 69.38 -30.38
N PRO A 12 -57.46 69.26 -29.63
CA PRO A 12 -58.25 68.09 -29.48
C PRO A 12 -59.53 68.10 -30.24
N GLY A 13 -60.02 66.93 -30.54
CA GLY A 13 -61.38 66.76 -31.14
C GLY A 13 -62.28 66.07 -30.12
N GLU A 14 -63.20 66.85 -29.64
CA GLU A 14 -64.35 66.41 -28.81
C GLU A 14 -65.29 65.52 -29.60
N GLY A 15 -65.81 64.49 -28.86
CA GLY A 15 -67.19 64.05 -29.06
C GLY A 15 -67.37 62.79 -29.92
N THR A 16 -67.79 61.77 -29.26
CA THR A 16 -69.19 61.27 -29.44
C THR A 16 -69.46 60.05 -28.56
N HIS A 17 -70.64 60.16 -27.93
CA HIS A 17 -71.33 59.09 -27.20
C HIS A 17 -71.35 57.75 -27.97
N GLY A 18 -71.12 56.66 -27.29
CA GLY A 18 -71.38 55.43 -27.94
C GLY A 18 -71.23 54.17 -26.99
N ARG A 19 -72.30 53.84 -26.41
CA ARG A 19 -72.69 52.47 -25.94
C ARG A 19 -71.80 51.83 -24.97
N ASP A 20 -72.33 51.64 -23.76
CA ASP A 20 -72.04 50.60 -22.83
C ASP A 20 -72.10 49.20 -23.53
N LEU A 21 -70.94 48.63 -23.76
CA LEU A 21 -70.86 47.26 -24.04
C LEU A 21 -70.46 46.56 -22.72
N PRO A 22 -71.10 45.48 -22.34
CA PRO A 22 -70.70 44.77 -21.11
C PRO A 22 -69.29 44.27 -21.24
N GLU A 23 -68.52 44.61 -20.24
CA GLU A 23 -67.15 44.14 -20.02
C GLU A 23 -67.15 42.60 -20.01
N PRO A 24 -66.35 41.94 -20.84
CA PRO A 24 -66.29 40.47 -20.84
C PRO A 24 -65.68 40.05 -19.46
N GLU A 25 -66.53 39.47 -18.64
CA GLU A 25 -66.20 38.79 -17.40
C GLU A 25 -65.02 37.83 -17.69
N ALA A 26 -63.85 38.15 -17.11
CA ALA A 26 -62.62 37.38 -17.31
C ALA A 26 -62.87 35.95 -16.78
N ALA A 27 -62.91 35.00 -17.70
CA ALA A 27 -63.02 33.58 -17.38
C ALA A 27 -61.89 33.17 -16.43
N PRO A 28 -62.19 32.42 -15.33
CA PRO A 28 -61.18 32.00 -14.41
C PRO A 28 -60.16 31.10 -15.16
N PRO A 29 -58.85 31.28 -14.87
CA PRO A 29 -57.84 30.50 -15.54
C PRO A 29 -58.04 28.97 -15.30
N PRO A 30 -57.88 28.15 -16.31
CA PRO A 30 -58.18 26.72 -16.25
C PRO A 30 -57.29 26.05 -15.21
N HIS A 31 -57.88 25.53 -14.14
CA HIS A 31 -57.23 24.79 -13.04
C HIS A 31 -56.39 23.57 -13.52
N LEU A 32 -56.54 23.17 -14.77
CA LEU A 32 -55.75 22.10 -15.45
C LEU A 32 -54.23 22.50 -15.62
N GLY A 33 -53.90 23.80 -15.80
CA GLY A 33 -52.51 24.22 -15.93
C GLY A 33 -51.74 24.12 -14.63
N ARG A 34 -52.38 24.47 -13.49
CA ARG A 34 -51.76 24.36 -12.16
C ARG A 34 -51.49 22.93 -11.74
N ARG A 35 -52.37 21.99 -12.06
CA ARG A 35 -52.16 20.53 -11.75
C ARG A 35 -51.06 19.94 -12.58
N ARG A 36 -50.95 20.30 -13.87
CA ARG A 36 -49.88 19.85 -14.74
C ARG A 36 -48.51 20.43 -14.33
N ALA A 37 -48.45 21.70 -13.94
CA ALA A 37 -47.25 22.30 -13.41
C ALA A 37 -46.81 21.69 -12.07
N ALA A 38 -47.76 21.39 -11.17
CA ALA A 38 -47.45 20.73 -9.91
C ALA A 38 -46.93 19.29 -10.15
N LEU A 39 -47.53 18.52 -11.05
CA LEU A 39 -47.03 17.19 -11.41
C LEU A 39 -45.64 17.21 -12.06
N ALA A 40 -45.35 18.19 -12.90
CA ALA A 40 -44.02 18.35 -13.50
C ALA A 40 -42.96 18.69 -12.44
N LEU A 41 -43.26 19.56 -11.49
CA LEU A 41 -42.37 19.90 -10.38
C LEU A 41 -42.09 18.73 -9.47
N THR A 42 -43.09 17.92 -9.12
CA THR A 42 -42.89 16.74 -8.28
C THR A 42 -42.07 15.66 -8.97
N LEU A 43 -42.28 15.44 -10.27
CA LEU A 43 -41.49 14.50 -11.07
C LEU A 43 -40.03 14.94 -11.15
N THR A 44 -39.78 16.22 -11.38
CA THR A 44 -38.41 16.76 -11.43
C THR A 44 -37.71 16.62 -10.09
N ALA A 45 -38.40 16.96 -9.00
CA ALA A 45 -37.86 16.81 -7.64
C ALA A 45 -37.56 15.34 -7.31
N ALA A 46 -38.43 14.41 -7.70
CA ALA A 46 -38.22 12.97 -7.49
C ALA A 46 -37.01 12.45 -8.31
N LEU A 47 -36.85 12.88 -9.55
CA LEU A 47 -35.71 12.51 -10.38
C LEU A 47 -34.38 13.08 -9.84
N LEU A 48 -34.39 14.29 -9.35
CA LEU A 48 -33.19 14.89 -8.71
C LEU A 48 -32.86 14.20 -7.40
N ALA A 49 -33.86 13.85 -6.58
CA ALA A 49 -33.66 13.12 -5.35
C ALA A 49 -33.13 11.70 -5.61
N ALA A 50 -33.71 10.99 -6.58
CA ALA A 50 -33.24 9.65 -6.99
C ALA A 50 -31.83 9.72 -7.59
N GLY A 51 -31.56 10.68 -8.46
CA GLY A 51 -30.23 10.88 -9.05
C GLY A 51 -29.19 11.24 -7.99
N GLY A 52 -29.52 12.13 -7.07
CA GLY A 52 -28.70 12.49 -5.92
C GLY A 52 -28.42 11.31 -4.98
N TYR A 53 -29.44 10.52 -4.70
CA TYR A 53 -29.30 9.30 -3.91
C TYR A 53 -28.37 8.28 -4.58
N LEU A 54 -28.56 7.98 -5.85
CA LEU A 54 -27.71 7.07 -6.63
C LEU A 54 -26.28 7.58 -6.73
N TYR A 55 -26.09 8.88 -6.86
CA TYR A 55 -24.76 9.50 -6.87
C TYR A 55 -24.07 9.37 -5.51
N ALA A 56 -24.80 9.66 -4.42
CA ALA A 56 -24.27 9.58 -3.05
C ALA A 56 -23.99 8.14 -2.58
N THR A 57 -24.75 7.16 -3.11
CA THR A 57 -24.59 5.74 -2.78
C THR A 57 -23.72 4.97 -3.77
N ARG A 58 -23.06 5.65 -4.70
CA ARG A 58 -22.09 4.97 -5.57
C ARG A 58 -21.01 4.29 -4.73
N PRO A 59 -20.73 3.00 -4.97
CA PRO A 59 -19.60 2.35 -4.37
C PRO A 59 -18.34 3.16 -4.70
N HIS A 60 -17.63 3.59 -3.67
CA HIS A 60 -16.29 4.17 -3.89
C HIS A 60 -15.39 3.03 -4.29
N ASP A 61 -14.57 3.24 -5.32
CA ASP A 61 -13.52 2.27 -5.66
C ASP A 61 -12.66 2.05 -4.42
N PRO A 62 -12.39 0.78 -4.04
CA PRO A 62 -11.51 0.50 -2.91
C PRO A 62 -10.15 1.18 -3.17
N PRO A 63 -9.52 1.74 -2.15
CA PRO A 63 -8.19 2.32 -2.30
C PRO A 63 -7.25 1.26 -2.90
N PRO A 64 -6.27 1.65 -3.74
CA PRO A 64 -5.29 0.72 -4.28
C PRO A 64 -4.68 -0.12 -3.16
N PRO A 65 -4.47 -1.43 -3.35
CA PRO A 65 -3.86 -2.27 -2.34
C PRO A 65 -2.51 -1.68 -1.91
N GLU A 66 -2.34 -1.53 -0.61
CA GLU A 66 -1.09 -1.03 -0.07
C GLU A 66 0.04 -2.03 -0.33
N VAL A 67 1.21 -1.52 -0.74
CA VAL A 67 2.42 -2.33 -0.87
C VAL A 67 2.73 -2.97 0.48
N PRO A 68 2.92 -4.30 0.57
CA PRO A 68 3.20 -4.97 1.82
C PRO A 68 4.59 -4.60 2.37
N TYR A 69 4.78 -4.75 3.67
CA TYR A 69 6.10 -4.59 4.29
C TYR A 69 7.04 -5.71 3.85
N PRO A 70 8.35 -5.44 3.67
CA PRO A 70 9.28 -6.43 3.13
C PRO A 70 9.40 -7.69 3.97
N ALA A 71 9.29 -7.60 5.30
CA ALA A 71 9.33 -8.76 6.18
C ALA A 71 8.11 -9.69 6.06
N GLN A 72 6.98 -9.19 5.57
CA GLN A 72 5.75 -9.97 5.37
C GLN A 72 5.78 -10.78 4.09
N THR A 73 6.61 -10.40 3.14
CA THR A 73 6.65 -10.97 1.79
C THR A 73 7.83 -11.89 1.55
N VAL A 74 8.62 -12.19 2.58
CA VAL A 74 9.79 -13.06 2.45
C VAL A 74 9.72 -14.27 3.38
N ALA A 75 10.33 -15.37 2.94
CA ALA A 75 10.53 -16.55 3.75
C ALA A 75 12.00 -16.94 3.73
N PHE A 76 12.53 -17.36 4.90
CA PHE A 76 13.85 -17.95 5.06
C PHE A 76 13.72 -19.40 5.52
N VAL A 77 14.43 -20.29 4.86
CA VAL A 77 14.43 -21.74 5.16
C VAL A 77 15.85 -22.24 5.29
N PHE A 78 16.15 -22.91 6.39
CA PHE A 78 17.43 -23.62 6.58
C PHE A 78 17.51 -24.82 5.64
N LEU A 79 18.59 -24.93 4.87
CA LEU A 79 18.79 -26.00 3.92
C LEU A 79 19.71 -27.11 4.46
N GLY A 80 20.67 -26.74 5.30
CA GLY A 80 21.65 -27.70 5.86
C GLY A 80 23.06 -27.16 5.79
N ASP A 81 23.99 -28.03 6.17
CA ASP A 81 25.43 -27.74 6.25
C ASP A 81 26.01 -27.44 4.87
N ARG A 82 27.07 -26.66 4.87
CA ARG A 82 27.90 -26.39 3.69
C ARG A 82 29.37 -26.55 4.05
N VAL A 83 30.15 -26.86 3.05
CA VAL A 83 31.60 -26.89 3.18
C VAL A 83 32.06 -25.46 3.48
N THR A 84 32.84 -25.32 4.55
CA THR A 84 33.43 -24.03 4.90
C THR A 84 34.41 -23.61 3.82
N PRO A 85 34.32 -22.36 3.32
CA PRO A 85 35.20 -21.89 2.26
C PRO A 85 36.69 -22.01 2.63
N PRO A 86 37.58 -22.33 1.66
CA PRO A 86 39.00 -22.34 1.90
C PRO A 86 39.48 -20.93 2.31
N GLY A 87 40.33 -20.86 3.33
CA GLY A 87 40.81 -19.59 3.88
C GLY A 87 39.92 -18.99 4.95
N ALA A 88 38.77 -19.59 5.29
CA ALA A 88 38.00 -19.18 6.47
C ALA A 88 38.85 -19.37 7.74
N PRO A 89 38.68 -18.51 8.76
CA PRO A 89 39.37 -18.64 10.04
C PRO A 89 39.10 -19.98 10.70
N THR A 90 40.02 -20.47 11.53
CA THR A 90 39.79 -21.64 12.37
C THR A 90 38.53 -21.43 13.22
N ARG A 91 37.83 -22.50 13.61
CA ARG A 91 36.55 -22.46 14.33
C ARG A 91 35.40 -21.83 13.51
N SER A 92 35.48 -21.92 12.20
CA SER A 92 34.36 -21.53 11.32
C SER A 92 33.55 -22.73 10.89
N PHE A 93 32.28 -22.53 10.66
CA PHE A 93 31.34 -23.49 10.08
C PHE A 93 30.37 -22.77 9.16
N SER A 94 29.85 -23.50 8.19
CA SER A 94 28.99 -22.90 7.16
C SER A 94 27.70 -23.71 6.98
N PHE A 95 26.65 -22.99 6.65
CA PHE A 95 25.34 -23.56 6.31
C PHE A 95 24.66 -22.72 5.23
N ALA A 96 23.63 -23.28 4.59
CA ALA A 96 22.85 -22.55 3.62
C ALA A 96 21.45 -22.27 4.13
N VAL A 97 20.95 -21.11 3.74
CA VAL A 97 19.55 -20.72 3.85
C VAL A 97 19.02 -20.35 2.46
N ARG A 98 17.75 -20.62 2.24
CA ARG A 98 17.03 -20.19 1.04
C ARG A 98 16.13 -19.03 1.41
N MET A 99 16.29 -17.92 0.72
CA MET A 99 15.38 -16.79 0.75
C MET A 99 14.44 -16.86 -0.45
N SER A 100 13.16 -16.70 -0.21
CA SER A 100 12.12 -16.59 -1.24
C SER A 100 11.30 -15.34 -1.02
N VAL A 101 10.98 -14.62 -2.10
CA VAL A 101 9.99 -13.53 -2.11
C VAL A 101 8.66 -14.14 -2.54
N LEU A 102 7.64 -13.98 -1.72
CA LEU A 102 6.30 -14.58 -1.88
C LEU A 102 5.38 -13.66 -2.69
N GLU A 103 5.54 -12.34 -2.51
CA GLU A 103 4.73 -11.30 -3.15
C GLU A 103 5.59 -10.13 -3.58
N GLU A 104 5.19 -9.47 -4.68
CA GLU A 104 5.79 -8.22 -5.14
C GLU A 104 5.50 -7.06 -4.16
N PRO A 105 6.38 -6.07 -4.07
CA PRO A 105 7.53 -5.79 -4.93
C PRO A 105 8.79 -6.58 -4.57
N PRO A 106 9.82 -6.59 -5.45
CA PRO A 106 11.11 -7.20 -5.15
C PRO A 106 11.73 -6.66 -3.86
N VAL A 107 12.43 -7.54 -3.15
CA VAL A 107 13.07 -7.22 -1.86
C VAL A 107 14.59 -7.22 -2.00
N THR A 108 15.23 -6.24 -1.41
CA THR A 108 16.69 -6.15 -1.25
C THR A 108 17.04 -6.57 0.18
N VAL A 109 18.03 -7.44 0.31
CA VAL A 109 18.68 -7.74 1.58
C VAL A 109 19.87 -6.81 1.71
N ASP A 110 19.83 -5.93 2.70
CA ASP A 110 20.89 -4.93 2.94
C ASP A 110 21.91 -5.43 3.97
N ARG A 111 21.50 -6.30 4.90
CA ARG A 111 22.36 -6.85 5.95
C ARG A 111 21.81 -8.18 6.45
N ILE A 112 22.71 -9.10 6.81
CA ILE A 112 22.41 -10.31 7.57
C ILE A 112 23.29 -10.29 8.83
N GLY A 113 22.73 -10.63 9.98
CA GLY A 113 23.41 -10.64 11.26
C GLY A 113 22.88 -11.74 12.18
N GLN A 114 23.50 -11.85 13.32
CA GLN A 114 23.12 -12.75 14.40
C GLN A 114 23.36 -12.08 15.76
N PRO A 115 22.63 -12.45 16.83
CA PRO A 115 22.65 -11.71 18.08
C PRO A 115 23.82 -12.04 19.03
N TYR A 116 24.60 -13.09 18.75
CA TYR A 116 25.58 -13.59 19.72
C TYR A 116 26.93 -12.87 19.61
N ALA A 117 27.38 -12.25 20.70
CA ALA A 117 28.60 -11.43 20.74
C ALA A 117 29.88 -12.22 20.36
N GLY A 118 29.95 -13.52 20.69
CA GLY A 118 31.11 -14.35 20.38
C GLY A 118 31.16 -14.94 18.99
N LEU A 119 30.28 -14.49 18.07
CA LEU A 119 30.22 -14.94 16.69
C LEU A 119 30.36 -13.76 15.72
N SER A 120 31.10 -13.95 14.66
CA SER A 120 31.05 -13.12 13.46
C SER A 120 30.41 -13.89 12.30
N LEU A 121 29.86 -13.17 11.35
CA LEU A 121 29.11 -13.75 10.21
C LEU A 121 29.61 -13.14 8.92
N THR A 122 29.77 -13.97 7.89
CA THR A 122 29.95 -13.57 6.50
C THR A 122 28.98 -14.34 5.62
N GLU A 123 28.54 -13.77 4.52
CA GLU A 123 27.56 -14.36 3.60
C GLU A 123 28.04 -14.38 2.16
N THR A 124 27.57 -15.39 1.41
CA THR A 124 27.78 -15.53 -0.02
C THR A 124 26.45 -15.89 -0.70
N PRO A 125 25.95 -15.07 -1.65
CA PRO A 125 26.55 -13.85 -2.18
C PRO A 125 26.61 -12.74 -1.14
N PRO A 126 27.52 -11.76 -1.28
CA PRO A 126 27.62 -10.64 -0.35
C PRO A 126 26.40 -9.74 -0.45
N VAL A 127 26.04 -9.09 0.66
CA VAL A 127 25.02 -8.05 0.68
C VAL A 127 25.63 -6.72 0.18
N PRO A 128 24.81 -5.78 -0.38
CA PRO A 128 23.40 -5.96 -0.64
C PRO A 128 23.11 -6.76 -1.92
N PHE A 129 22.03 -7.55 -1.91
CA PHE A 129 21.51 -8.19 -3.11
C PHE A 129 19.99 -8.08 -3.18
N ARG A 130 19.45 -8.14 -4.40
CA ARG A 130 18.01 -8.04 -4.68
C ARG A 130 17.49 -9.36 -5.23
N THR A 131 16.28 -9.74 -4.81
CA THR A 131 15.56 -10.89 -5.34
C THR A 131 14.07 -10.56 -5.51
N LYS A 132 13.36 -11.38 -6.28
CA LYS A 132 11.96 -11.18 -6.64
C LYS A 132 11.18 -12.50 -6.57
N THR A 133 9.86 -12.41 -6.67
CA THR A 133 8.96 -13.56 -6.76
C THR A 133 9.41 -14.51 -7.88
N GLY A 134 9.36 -15.81 -7.60
CA GLY A 134 9.79 -16.86 -8.55
C GLY A 134 11.32 -16.99 -8.74
N SER A 135 12.13 -16.23 -8.02
CA SER A 135 13.60 -16.27 -8.10
C SER A 135 14.21 -16.46 -6.71
N PRO A 136 14.00 -17.63 -6.06
CA PRO A 136 14.58 -17.88 -4.76
C PRO A 136 16.11 -17.83 -4.83
N ARG A 137 16.72 -17.37 -3.75
CA ARG A 137 18.17 -17.24 -3.66
C ARG A 137 18.70 -18.09 -2.50
N GLU A 138 19.70 -18.90 -2.79
CA GLU A 138 20.47 -19.60 -1.77
C GLU A 138 21.59 -18.69 -1.28
N ILE A 139 21.76 -18.63 0.04
CA ILE A 139 22.75 -17.82 0.72
C ILE A 139 23.54 -18.77 1.61
N THR A 140 24.83 -18.85 1.38
CA THR A 140 25.74 -19.56 2.27
C THR A 140 26.19 -18.60 3.36
N ILE A 141 25.95 -18.96 4.60
CA ILE A 141 26.36 -18.21 5.79
C ILE A 141 27.53 -18.94 6.43
N THR A 142 28.63 -18.24 6.60
CA THR A 142 29.80 -18.73 7.33
C THR A 142 29.88 -17.99 8.66
N MET A 143 29.81 -18.73 9.75
CA MET A 143 29.98 -18.23 11.10
C MET A 143 31.37 -18.55 11.60
N HIS A 144 32.03 -17.59 12.23
CA HIS A 144 33.30 -17.75 12.90
C HIS A 144 33.14 -17.48 14.39
N VAL A 145 33.58 -18.42 15.22
CA VAL A 145 33.62 -18.25 16.69
C VAL A 145 34.82 -17.44 17.08
N THR A 146 34.55 -16.20 17.54
CA THR A 146 35.57 -15.27 18.00
C THR A 146 35.90 -15.47 19.49
N ASP A 147 34.88 -15.83 20.28
CA ASP A 147 35.07 -16.07 21.72
C ASP A 147 34.12 -17.15 22.24
N CYS A 148 34.70 -18.28 22.64
CA CYS A 148 33.95 -19.43 23.15
C CYS A 148 33.33 -19.21 24.54
N ALA A 149 33.73 -18.17 25.27
CA ALA A 149 33.17 -17.88 26.59
C ALA A 149 31.79 -17.18 26.46
N THR A 150 31.59 -16.44 25.37
CA THR A 150 30.39 -15.63 25.17
C THR A 150 29.36 -16.26 24.23
N VAL A 151 29.71 -17.33 23.52
CA VAL A 151 28.74 -18.07 22.69
C VAL A 151 27.82 -18.94 23.56
N PRO A 152 26.53 -19.08 23.22
CA PRO A 152 25.61 -19.91 23.95
C PRO A 152 26.00 -21.40 23.82
N LYS A 153 25.98 -22.12 24.94
CA LYS A 153 26.22 -23.59 24.92
C LYS A 153 25.08 -24.35 24.31
N ASP A 154 23.87 -23.81 24.43
CA ASP A 154 22.64 -24.36 23.87
C ASP A 154 21.85 -23.22 23.21
N ALA A 155 21.79 -23.22 21.89
CA ALA A 155 21.02 -22.25 21.12
C ALA A 155 19.57 -22.75 20.95
N GLY A 156 18.70 -22.48 21.92
CA GLY A 156 17.33 -22.98 21.93
C GLY A 156 16.46 -22.46 20.80
N LEU A 157 16.53 -21.14 20.54
CA LEU A 157 15.78 -20.47 19.46
C LEU A 157 16.70 -19.50 18.70
N PRO A 158 17.68 -20.01 17.97
CA PRO A 158 18.57 -19.14 17.23
C PRO A 158 17.85 -18.53 16.04
N PHE A 159 18.12 -17.27 15.79
CA PHE A 159 17.55 -16.49 14.69
C PHE A 159 18.65 -15.75 13.91
N LEU A 160 18.29 -15.31 12.72
CA LEU A 160 19.08 -14.37 11.92
C LEU A 160 18.34 -13.06 11.87
N ASP A 161 19.06 -11.97 12.15
CA ASP A 161 18.57 -10.61 11.95
C ASP A 161 18.86 -10.21 10.50
N VAL A 162 17.82 -9.86 9.77
CA VAL A 162 17.94 -9.49 8.37
C VAL A 162 17.36 -8.11 8.17
N THR A 163 18.15 -7.21 7.59
CA THR A 163 17.67 -5.91 7.15
C THR A 163 17.16 -6.04 5.72
N LEU A 164 15.88 -5.81 5.55
CA LEU A 164 15.14 -5.94 4.30
C LEU A 164 14.65 -4.57 3.83
N ARG A 165 14.67 -4.35 2.52
CA ARG A 165 14.16 -3.13 1.92
C ARG A 165 13.32 -3.42 0.69
N ASN A 166 12.18 -2.75 0.57
CA ASN A 166 11.40 -2.67 -0.65
C ASN A 166 10.97 -1.22 -0.94
N THR A 167 10.02 -1.01 -1.84
CA THR A 167 9.51 0.33 -2.19
C THR A 167 8.72 0.99 -1.06
N ARG A 168 8.22 0.21 -0.08
CA ARG A 168 7.45 0.72 1.05
C ARG A 168 8.35 1.12 2.23
N ALA A 169 9.30 0.26 2.62
CA ALA A 169 10.04 0.43 3.87
C ALA A 169 11.38 -0.29 3.90
N ILE A 170 12.19 0.08 4.90
CA ILE A 170 13.34 -0.67 5.38
C ILE A 170 12.97 -1.22 6.74
N GLN A 171 13.16 -2.54 6.93
CA GLN A 171 12.85 -3.24 8.18
C GLN A 171 13.98 -4.15 8.60
N VAL A 172 14.22 -4.25 9.90
CA VAL A 172 15.00 -5.32 10.52
C VAL A 172 14.03 -6.36 11.04
N GLN A 173 14.23 -7.61 10.66
CA GLN A 173 13.39 -8.74 11.07
C GLN A 173 14.25 -9.91 11.50
N SER A 174 13.91 -10.50 12.66
CA SER A 174 14.51 -11.72 13.15
C SER A 174 13.79 -12.94 12.59
N PHE A 175 14.49 -13.78 11.84
CA PHE A 175 13.96 -15.00 11.26
C PHE A 175 14.39 -16.23 12.04
N ILE A 176 13.43 -16.95 12.60
CA ILE A 176 13.65 -18.23 13.28
C ILE A 176 13.69 -19.33 12.21
N LEU A 177 14.82 -20.00 12.07
CA LEU A 177 15.05 -21.02 11.02
C LEU A 177 14.66 -22.44 11.43
N GLY A 178 14.08 -22.60 12.62
CA GLY A 178 13.54 -23.85 13.11
C GLY A 178 14.53 -24.75 13.87
N SER A 179 14.02 -25.89 14.34
CA SER A 179 14.75 -26.81 15.22
C SER A 179 16.00 -27.42 14.57
N ARG A 180 15.96 -27.71 13.27
CA ARG A 180 17.13 -28.24 12.54
C ARG A 180 18.30 -27.25 12.56
N TYR A 181 18.02 -25.97 12.39
CA TYR A 181 19.04 -24.93 12.52
C TYR A 181 19.57 -24.83 13.94
N ALA A 182 18.70 -24.89 14.95
CA ALA A 182 19.11 -24.84 16.35
C ALA A 182 20.05 -26.02 16.70
N GLN A 183 19.73 -27.22 16.25
CA GLN A 183 20.58 -28.42 16.45
C GLN A 183 21.92 -28.27 15.74
N HIS A 184 21.91 -27.82 14.47
CA HIS A 184 23.12 -27.58 13.70
C HIS A 184 24.02 -26.54 14.39
N LEU A 185 23.46 -25.39 14.78
CA LEU A 185 24.22 -24.34 15.45
C LEU A 185 24.83 -24.83 16.78
N SER A 186 24.04 -25.47 17.63
CA SER A 186 24.51 -26.01 18.91
C SER A 186 25.62 -27.06 18.72
N HIS A 187 25.48 -27.94 17.73
CA HIS A 187 26.53 -28.93 17.41
C HIS A 187 27.81 -28.25 16.92
N SER A 188 27.70 -27.35 15.95
CA SER A 188 28.84 -26.65 15.36
C SER A 188 29.60 -25.80 16.37
N LEU A 189 28.88 -25.13 17.28
CA LEU A 189 29.51 -24.38 18.39
C LEU A 189 30.26 -25.28 19.34
N LYS A 190 29.73 -26.47 19.70
CA LYS A 190 30.42 -27.47 20.56
C LYS A 190 31.70 -27.94 19.88
N VAL A 191 31.63 -28.26 18.60
CA VAL A 191 32.82 -28.68 17.81
C VAL A 191 33.85 -27.54 17.73
N ALA A 192 33.41 -26.34 17.35
CA ALA A 192 34.31 -25.20 17.21
C ALA A 192 35.01 -24.81 18.52
N CYS A 193 34.31 -24.92 19.65
CA CYS A 193 34.87 -24.62 20.97
C CYS A 193 35.55 -25.80 21.65
N GLY A 194 35.21 -27.04 21.30
CA GLY A 194 35.79 -28.26 21.89
C GLY A 194 37.17 -28.60 21.35
N ASN A 195 37.49 -28.23 20.11
CA ASN A 195 38.78 -28.51 19.44
C ASN A 195 39.90 -27.54 19.85
N GLY A 196 39.67 -26.68 20.82
CA GLY A 196 40.61 -25.65 21.30
C GLY A 196 41.28 -26.00 22.64
N LYS A 197 41.24 -27.29 23.09
CA LYS A 197 41.99 -27.78 24.26
C LYS A 197 43.28 -28.44 23.84
#